data_f63800098a1cd394c5aa9b0858540dc5
#
_entry.id   f63800098a1cd394c5aa9b0858540dc5
#
_cell.length_a   1.000
_cell.length_b   1.000
_cell.length_c   1.000
_cell.angle_alpha   90.00
_cell.angle_beta   90.00
_cell.angle_gamma   90.00
#
_symmetry.space_group_name_H-M   'P 1'
#
loop_
_entity.id
_entity.type
_entity.pdbx_description
1 polymer ?
#
loop_
_entity_poly.entity_id
_entity_poly.type
_entity_poly.pdbx_seq_one_letter_code
_entity_poly.pdbx_strand_id
1 'polypeptide(L)'
;SGDSKFIKNLTSSMIPYSTLLSNIAKVTKAKEPLRDTSSNPNDPILLRDLYAGLRRMDERTPFSLGTDIDKAPIKRTAFYEPIYRKNARIVDQILPPGVQGILGIDAEEILSDPVKLEIIRLNVPLRAPPKDIKGVRLTPWERDAINRYINFGSGTVANQKTLYEELSALFASPAYLSADYAVQQDDVRALIQ
;
A
#
# COMPACT_ATOMS: atom_id res chain seq x y z
N SER A 1 2.65 23.85 -11.70
CA SER A 1 2.35 22.76 -10.74
C SER A 1 1.09 23.03 -9.89
N GLY A 2 0.53 24.25 -9.90
CA GLY A 2 -0.72 24.60 -9.23
C GLY A 2 -1.97 24.02 -9.91
N ASP A 3 -1.98 24.02 -11.22
CA ASP A 3 -3.14 23.63 -12.02
C ASP A 3 -3.51 22.15 -11.89
N SER A 4 -2.52 21.27 -11.71
CA SER A 4 -2.79 19.84 -11.55
C SER A 4 -3.45 19.49 -10.20
N LYS A 5 -3.12 20.23 -9.13
CA LYS A 5 -3.80 20.10 -7.83
C LYS A 5 -5.22 20.65 -7.87
N PHE A 6 -5.43 21.74 -8.60
CA PHE A 6 -6.74 22.33 -8.78
C PHE A 6 -7.68 21.39 -9.53
N ILE A 7 -7.24 20.82 -10.66
CA ILE A 7 -8.04 19.84 -11.42
C ILE A 7 -8.36 18.59 -10.58
N LYS A 8 -7.39 18.07 -9.81
CA LYS A 8 -7.60 16.93 -8.90
C LYS A 8 -8.64 17.22 -7.81
N ASN A 9 -8.63 18.43 -7.29
CA ASN A 9 -9.59 18.84 -6.26
C ASN A 9 -10.96 19.14 -6.86
N LEU A 10 -11.02 19.77 -8.04
CA LEU A 10 -12.26 20.09 -8.74
C LEU A 10 -13.04 18.80 -9.07
N THR A 11 -12.37 17.80 -9.63
CA THR A 11 -13.02 16.51 -9.95
C THR A 11 -13.54 15.79 -8.72
N SER A 12 -12.89 15.93 -7.55
CA SER A 12 -13.35 15.31 -6.31
C SER A 12 -14.52 16.05 -5.65
N SER A 13 -14.70 17.34 -5.96
CA SER A 13 -15.77 18.19 -5.39
C SER A 13 -17.01 18.31 -6.28
N MET A 14 -16.94 17.82 -7.53
CA MET A 14 -18.04 17.93 -8.49
C MET A 14 -19.25 17.03 -8.19
N ILE A 15 -19.10 16.03 -7.32
CA ILE A 15 -20.22 15.16 -6.96
C ILE A 15 -20.91 15.74 -5.70
N PRO A 16 -22.20 16.18 -5.81
CA PRO A 16 -22.98 16.49 -4.64
C PRO A 16 -23.02 15.28 -3.70
N TYR A 17 -22.90 15.53 -2.40
CA TYR A 17 -22.90 14.46 -1.39
C TYR A 17 -21.70 13.49 -1.45
N SER A 18 -20.54 13.97 -1.91
CA SER A 18 -19.32 13.13 -2.05
C SER A 18 -18.95 12.37 -0.76
N THR A 19 -19.18 12.97 0.40
CA THR A 19 -18.97 12.31 1.70
C THR A 19 -19.95 11.17 1.95
N LEU A 20 -21.23 11.37 1.63
CA LEU A 20 -22.25 10.32 1.76
C LEU A 20 -21.98 9.16 0.81
N LEU A 21 -21.70 9.45 -0.46
CA LEU A 21 -21.35 8.44 -1.45
C LEU A 21 -20.09 7.67 -1.05
N SER A 22 -19.07 8.36 -0.53
CA SER A 22 -17.87 7.72 -0.01
C SER A 22 -18.16 6.79 1.18
N ASN A 23 -19.07 7.16 2.07
CA ASN A 23 -19.45 6.30 3.19
C ASN A 23 -20.25 5.08 2.74
N ILE A 24 -21.16 5.24 1.79
CA ILE A 24 -21.88 4.11 1.17
C ILE A 24 -20.88 3.19 0.47
N ALA A 25 -19.93 3.72 -0.31
CA ALA A 25 -18.91 2.93 -0.98
C ALA A 25 -18.02 2.15 0.01
N LYS A 26 -17.73 2.70 1.20
CA LYS A 26 -17.00 1.98 2.25
C LYS A 26 -17.74 0.74 2.75
N VAL A 27 -19.06 0.78 2.77
CA VAL A 27 -19.89 -0.37 3.19
C VAL A 27 -20.06 -1.36 2.06
N THR A 28 -20.43 -0.89 0.87
CA THR A 28 -20.76 -1.76 -0.28
C THR A 28 -19.52 -2.42 -0.90
N LYS A 29 -18.40 -1.69 -0.94
CA LYS A 29 -17.12 -2.15 -1.49
C LYS A 29 -16.11 -2.52 -0.38
N ALA A 30 -16.54 -2.79 0.85
CA ALA A 30 -15.67 -3.08 1.98
C ALA A 30 -14.75 -4.29 1.75
N LYS A 31 -15.22 -5.28 0.98
CA LYS A 31 -14.47 -6.49 0.64
C LYS A 31 -13.63 -6.36 -0.64
N GLU A 32 -13.70 -5.23 -1.32
CA GLU A 32 -12.90 -4.99 -2.52
C GLU A 32 -11.56 -4.36 -2.14
N PRO A 33 -10.43 -4.87 -2.68
CA PRO A 33 -9.14 -4.28 -2.43
C PRO A 33 -9.05 -2.90 -3.07
N LEU A 34 -8.36 -1.98 -2.40
CA LEU A 34 -8.08 -0.65 -2.94
C LEU A 34 -7.19 -0.74 -4.19
N ARG A 35 -7.47 0.10 -5.17
CA ARG A 35 -6.70 0.17 -6.40
C ARG A 35 -5.80 1.40 -6.46
N ASP A 36 -4.71 1.31 -7.18
CA ASP A 36 -3.83 2.45 -7.40
C ASP A 36 -4.37 3.33 -8.54
N THR A 37 -5.10 4.35 -8.14
CA THR A 37 -5.75 5.31 -9.04
C THR A 37 -4.81 6.39 -9.59
N SER A 38 -3.50 6.27 -9.38
CA SER A 38 -2.55 7.21 -9.95
C SER A 38 -2.46 7.06 -11.48
N SER A 39 -1.65 7.88 -12.13
CA SER A 39 -1.58 7.94 -13.60
C SER A 39 -1.30 6.58 -14.26
N ASN A 40 -2.06 6.25 -15.30
CA ASN A 40 -1.81 5.13 -16.19
C ASN A 40 -0.85 5.59 -17.32
N PRO A 41 0.15 4.79 -17.74
CA PRO A 41 1.02 5.13 -18.88
C PRO A 41 0.24 5.34 -20.18
N ASN A 42 -0.90 4.68 -20.34
CA ASN A 42 -1.76 4.80 -21.51
C ASN A 42 -2.65 6.05 -21.50
N ASP A 43 -2.69 6.80 -20.39
CA ASP A 43 -3.45 8.05 -20.34
C ASP A 43 -2.80 9.10 -21.24
N PRO A 44 -3.57 9.84 -22.05
CA PRO A 44 -3.07 10.99 -22.80
C PRO A 44 -2.37 11.97 -21.85
N ILE A 45 -1.16 12.42 -22.24
CA ILE A 45 -0.29 13.24 -21.36
C ILE A 45 -1.03 14.47 -20.83
N LEU A 46 -1.81 15.14 -21.67
CA LEU A 46 -2.56 16.35 -21.32
C LEU A 46 -3.75 16.08 -20.39
N LEU A 47 -4.30 14.87 -20.38
CA LEU A 47 -5.50 14.49 -19.63
C LEU A 47 -5.18 13.53 -18.46
N ARG A 48 -3.93 13.20 -18.24
CA ARG A 48 -3.48 12.20 -17.26
C ARG A 48 -4.01 12.46 -15.83
N ASP A 49 -3.95 13.72 -15.40
CA ASP A 49 -4.45 14.11 -14.09
C ASP A 49 -5.98 14.06 -13.99
N LEU A 50 -6.69 14.36 -15.08
CA LEU A 50 -8.14 14.24 -15.17
C LEU A 50 -8.57 12.76 -15.06
N TYR A 51 -7.96 11.87 -15.85
CA TYR A 51 -8.26 10.43 -15.78
C TYR A 51 -7.94 9.83 -14.42
N ALA A 52 -6.82 10.22 -13.80
CA ALA A 52 -6.49 9.82 -12.44
C ALA A 52 -7.52 10.32 -11.41
N GLY A 53 -8.06 11.53 -11.62
CA GLY A 53 -9.16 12.09 -10.83
C GLY A 53 -10.45 11.27 -10.99
N LEU A 54 -10.84 10.95 -12.21
CA LEU A 54 -12.03 10.16 -12.52
C LEU A 54 -11.94 8.75 -11.91
N ARG A 55 -10.81 8.05 -12.05
CA ARG A 55 -10.60 6.75 -11.40
C ARG A 55 -10.70 6.82 -9.87
N ARG A 56 -10.19 7.91 -9.27
CA ARG A 56 -10.33 8.14 -7.82
C ARG A 56 -11.76 8.38 -7.41
N MET A 57 -12.56 9.06 -8.24
CA MET A 57 -13.99 9.24 -8.02
C MET A 57 -14.72 7.90 -8.11
N ASP A 58 -14.44 7.10 -9.14
CA ASP A 58 -15.02 5.77 -9.35
C ASP A 58 -14.72 4.85 -8.13
N GLU A 59 -13.49 4.88 -7.63
CA GLU A 59 -13.14 4.13 -6.42
C GLU A 59 -13.97 4.56 -5.20
N ARG A 60 -14.35 5.83 -5.09
CA ARG A 60 -15.07 6.41 -3.94
C ARG A 60 -16.58 6.35 -4.05
N THR A 61 -17.12 5.98 -5.21
CA THR A 61 -18.57 5.85 -5.41
C THR A 61 -19.02 4.41 -5.24
N PRO A 62 -20.26 4.16 -4.80
CA PRO A 62 -20.81 2.81 -4.69
C PRO A 62 -21.16 2.17 -6.05
N PHE A 63 -21.17 2.97 -7.11
CA PHE A 63 -21.47 2.55 -8.48
C PHE A 63 -20.28 2.85 -9.39
N SER A 64 -20.15 2.12 -10.49
CA SER A 64 -19.09 2.36 -11.47
C SER A 64 -19.39 3.60 -12.30
N LEU A 65 -18.37 4.43 -12.49
CA LEU A 65 -18.40 5.59 -13.41
C LEU A 65 -17.93 5.19 -14.82
N GLY A 66 -17.71 3.90 -15.07
CA GLY A 66 -17.25 3.42 -16.38
C GLY A 66 -15.78 3.74 -16.66
N THR A 67 -14.99 3.99 -15.63
CA THR A 67 -13.54 4.15 -15.78
C THR A 67 -12.84 2.79 -15.91
N ASP A 68 -11.56 2.81 -16.30
CA ASP A 68 -10.72 1.62 -16.39
C ASP A 68 -10.09 1.22 -15.03
N ILE A 69 -10.74 1.59 -13.92
CA ILE A 69 -10.21 1.33 -12.57
C ILE A 69 -10.00 -0.16 -12.29
N ASP A 70 -10.82 -1.02 -12.87
CA ASP A 70 -10.72 -2.47 -12.69
C ASP A 70 -9.44 -3.05 -13.28
N LYS A 71 -8.82 -2.34 -14.23
CA LYS A 71 -7.52 -2.69 -14.80
C LYS A 71 -6.34 -2.18 -13.99
N ALA A 72 -6.57 -1.23 -13.06
CA ALA A 72 -5.52 -0.66 -12.25
C ALA A 72 -5.00 -1.69 -11.22
N PRO A 73 -3.69 -1.72 -10.94
CA PRO A 73 -3.12 -2.62 -9.95
C PRO A 73 -3.73 -2.43 -8.57
N ILE A 74 -3.87 -3.51 -7.84
CA ILE A 74 -4.30 -3.50 -6.44
C ILE A 74 -3.20 -2.85 -5.60
N LYS A 75 -3.56 -1.94 -4.69
CA LYS A 75 -2.63 -1.45 -3.68
C LYS A 75 -2.26 -2.57 -2.73
N ARG A 76 -0.97 -2.66 -2.41
CA ARG A 76 -0.42 -3.72 -1.57
C ARG A 76 0.43 -3.16 -0.45
N THR A 77 0.51 -3.90 0.64
CA THR A 77 1.41 -3.66 1.77
C THR A 77 2.87 -3.92 1.36
N ALA A 78 3.81 -3.68 2.28
CA ALA A 78 5.21 -4.06 2.09
C ALA A 78 5.39 -5.59 1.93
N PHE A 79 4.47 -6.41 2.45
CA PHE A 79 4.45 -7.87 2.30
C PHE A 79 3.60 -8.36 1.13
N TYR A 80 3.27 -7.49 0.19
CA TYR A 80 2.49 -7.79 -1.00
C TYR A 80 1.03 -8.21 -0.74
N GLU A 81 0.53 -8.02 0.47
CA GLU A 81 -0.86 -8.28 0.83
C GLU A 81 -1.78 -7.18 0.25
N PRO A 82 -2.99 -7.51 -0.23
CA PRO A 82 -3.92 -6.52 -0.74
C PRO A 82 -4.40 -5.58 0.37
N ILE A 83 -4.47 -4.28 0.06
CA ILE A 83 -4.99 -3.26 0.97
C ILE A 83 -6.48 -3.08 0.72
N TYR A 84 -7.30 -3.27 1.76
CA TYR A 84 -8.75 -3.08 1.73
C TYR A 84 -9.17 -1.70 2.27
N ARG A 85 -10.42 -1.33 2.07
CA ARG A 85 -10.97 -0.08 2.63
C ARG A 85 -11.08 -0.20 4.15
N LYS A 86 -10.58 0.80 4.84
CA LYS A 86 -10.75 0.87 6.30
C LYS A 86 -12.20 1.19 6.67
N ASN A 87 -12.77 0.34 7.49
CA ASN A 87 -13.79 0.80 8.41
C ASN A 87 -13.03 1.47 9.57
N ALA A 88 -13.21 2.78 9.74
CA ALA A 88 -12.55 3.52 10.83
C ALA A 88 -12.99 2.94 12.19
N ARG A 89 -12.20 2.04 12.75
CA ARG A 89 -12.39 1.50 14.10
C ARG A 89 -11.50 2.30 15.06
N ILE A 90 -11.94 2.41 16.31
CA ILE A 90 -11.22 3.10 17.37
C ILE A 90 -9.81 2.50 17.57
N VAL A 91 -9.65 1.20 17.33
CA VAL A 91 -8.37 0.48 17.43
C VAL A 91 -7.32 0.99 16.42
N ASP A 92 -7.74 1.53 15.28
CA ASP A 92 -6.85 2.10 14.26
C ASP A 92 -6.11 3.35 14.75
N GLN A 93 -6.56 3.98 15.83
CA GLN A 93 -5.94 5.18 16.41
C GLN A 93 -4.76 4.84 17.35
N ILE A 94 -4.60 3.59 17.74
CA ILE A 94 -3.56 3.14 18.69
C ILE A 94 -2.22 2.94 17.99
N LEU A 95 -2.22 2.66 16.69
CA LEU A 95 -1.00 2.45 15.92
C LEU A 95 -0.40 3.77 15.41
N PRO A 96 0.93 3.94 15.47
CA PRO A 96 1.59 5.09 14.90
C PRO A 96 1.22 5.28 13.41
N PRO A 97 0.99 6.52 12.95
CA PRO A 97 0.55 6.79 11.58
C PRO A 97 1.45 6.20 10.48
N GLY A 98 2.75 6.02 10.76
CA GLY A 98 3.72 5.44 9.82
C GLY A 98 3.60 3.92 9.65
N VAL A 99 2.93 3.23 10.56
CA VAL A 99 2.77 1.76 10.55
C VAL A 99 1.53 1.37 9.75
N GLN A 100 0.50 2.20 9.81
CA GLN A 100 -0.74 1.96 9.09
C GLN A 100 -0.55 2.11 7.57
N GLY A 101 -1.02 1.14 6.82
CA GLY A 101 -0.93 1.11 5.36
C GLY A 101 0.37 0.51 4.80
N ILE A 102 1.40 0.32 5.65
CA ILE A 102 2.64 -0.38 5.27
C ILE A 102 2.58 -1.83 5.70
N LEU A 103 2.19 -2.11 6.94
CA LEU A 103 2.12 -3.46 7.51
C LEU A 103 0.75 -4.13 7.34
N GLY A 104 -0.29 -3.38 7.05
CA GLY A 104 -1.65 -3.89 6.92
C GLY A 104 -2.66 -2.79 7.21
N ILE A 105 -3.94 -3.15 7.24
CA ILE A 105 -5.03 -2.20 7.41
C ILE A 105 -5.75 -2.41 8.71
N ASP A 106 -5.80 -3.65 9.15
CA ASP A 106 -6.49 -4.02 10.38
C ASP A 106 -5.48 -4.08 11.52
N ALA A 107 -5.70 -3.26 12.55
CA ALA A 107 -4.84 -3.25 13.73
C ALA A 107 -4.87 -4.59 14.46
N GLU A 108 -6.02 -5.28 14.50
CA GLU A 108 -6.11 -6.61 15.09
C GLU A 108 -5.25 -7.63 14.35
N GLU A 109 -5.28 -7.59 13.00
CA GLU A 109 -4.44 -8.45 12.17
C GLU A 109 -2.95 -8.15 12.37
N ILE A 110 -2.56 -6.87 12.38
CA ILE A 110 -1.18 -6.46 12.63
C ILE A 110 -0.71 -6.90 14.02
N LEU A 111 -1.54 -6.70 15.05
CA LEU A 111 -1.21 -7.02 16.43
C LEU A 111 -1.26 -8.53 16.73
N SER A 112 -1.90 -9.34 15.89
CA SER A 112 -1.89 -10.80 16.01
C SER A 112 -0.73 -11.46 15.26
N ASP A 113 -0.08 -10.75 14.35
CA ASP A 113 1.01 -11.26 13.52
C ASP A 113 2.37 -11.04 14.22
N PRO A 114 3.09 -12.11 14.60
CA PRO A 114 4.33 -11.98 15.35
C PRO A 114 5.45 -11.27 14.56
N VAL A 115 5.48 -11.42 13.23
CA VAL A 115 6.47 -10.74 12.37
C VAL A 115 6.20 -9.24 12.33
N LYS A 116 4.94 -8.85 12.15
CA LYS A 116 4.53 -7.45 12.13
C LYS A 116 4.74 -6.77 13.49
N LEU A 117 4.43 -7.48 14.59
CA LEU A 117 4.68 -7.00 15.95
C LEU A 117 6.17 -6.76 16.22
N GLU A 118 7.02 -7.67 15.77
CA GLU A 118 8.46 -7.56 16.00
C GLU A 118 9.07 -6.37 15.23
N ILE A 119 8.61 -6.11 14.00
CA ILE A 119 8.99 -4.93 13.23
C ILE A 119 8.57 -3.64 13.95
N ILE A 120 7.36 -3.62 14.53
CA ILE A 120 6.89 -2.48 15.32
C ILE A 120 7.75 -2.29 16.56
N ARG A 121 8.03 -3.37 17.30
CA ARG A 121 8.89 -3.36 18.49
C ARG A 121 10.27 -2.76 18.19
N LEU A 122 10.85 -3.15 17.07
CA LEU A 122 12.17 -2.68 16.65
C LEU A 122 12.14 -1.25 16.07
N ASN A 123 10.96 -0.70 15.83
CA ASN A 123 10.80 0.60 15.17
C ASN A 123 11.58 0.71 13.85
N VAL A 124 11.61 -0.38 13.07
CA VAL A 124 12.26 -0.41 11.76
C VAL A 124 11.26 0.06 10.71
N PRO A 125 11.54 1.15 10.00
CA PRO A 125 10.65 1.65 8.96
C PRO A 125 10.70 0.74 7.74
N LEU A 126 9.64 -0.02 7.49
CA LEU A 126 9.43 -0.65 6.19
C LEU A 126 9.17 0.44 5.14
N ARG A 127 9.89 0.38 4.05
CA ARG A 127 9.71 1.34 2.96
C ARG A 127 8.66 0.80 1.99
N ALA A 128 7.64 1.61 1.73
CA ALA A 128 6.79 1.38 0.58
C ALA A 128 7.62 1.49 -0.72
N PRO A 129 7.28 0.75 -1.77
CA PRO A 129 7.95 0.88 -3.06
C PRO A 129 8.06 2.34 -3.48
N PRO A 130 9.21 2.77 -4.03
CA PRO A 130 9.45 4.16 -4.36
C PRO A 130 8.41 4.66 -5.37
N LYS A 131 8.00 5.92 -5.24
CA LYS A 131 7.11 6.57 -6.21
C LYS A 131 7.84 7.07 -7.44
N ASP A 132 9.14 7.26 -7.32
CA ASP A 132 10.03 7.67 -8.41
C ASP A 132 11.40 7.01 -8.26
N ILE A 133 12.09 6.83 -9.38
CA ILE A 133 13.48 6.38 -9.44
C ILE A 133 14.25 7.40 -10.28
N LYS A 134 15.29 7.99 -9.70
CA LYS A 134 16.15 9.00 -10.37
C LYS A 134 15.34 10.14 -10.99
N GLY A 135 14.27 10.60 -10.31
CA GLY A 135 13.41 11.68 -10.77
C GLY A 135 12.36 11.27 -11.81
N VAL A 136 12.35 10.02 -12.24
CA VAL A 136 11.30 9.47 -13.12
C VAL A 136 10.19 8.86 -12.27
N ARG A 137 8.98 9.39 -12.39
CA ARG A 137 7.82 8.92 -11.65
C ARG A 137 7.36 7.58 -12.18
N LEU A 138 7.32 6.60 -11.28
CA LEU A 138 6.85 5.25 -11.59
C LEU A 138 5.32 5.20 -11.76
N THR A 139 4.90 4.42 -12.74
CA THR A 139 3.49 4.06 -12.92
C THR A 139 3.05 3.08 -11.83
N PRO A 140 1.72 2.92 -11.61
CA PRO A 140 1.20 1.91 -10.68
C PRO A 140 1.71 0.49 -10.98
N TRP A 141 1.79 0.12 -12.25
CA TRP A 141 2.26 -1.20 -12.70
C TRP A 141 3.74 -1.43 -12.39
N GLU A 142 4.58 -0.42 -12.63
CA GLU A 142 6.01 -0.49 -12.29
C GLU A 142 6.22 -0.63 -10.79
N ARG A 143 5.45 0.10 -9.99
CA ARG A 143 5.48 -0.03 -8.52
C ARG A 143 5.01 -1.40 -8.05
N ASP A 144 3.94 -1.93 -8.62
CA ASP A 144 3.46 -3.28 -8.32
C ASP A 144 4.50 -4.33 -8.69
N ALA A 145 5.14 -4.18 -9.87
CA ALA A 145 6.22 -5.07 -10.30
C ALA A 145 7.43 -5.03 -9.36
N ILE A 146 7.84 -3.84 -8.91
CA ILE A 146 8.94 -3.68 -7.95
C ILE A 146 8.57 -4.32 -6.59
N ASN A 147 7.36 -4.05 -6.10
CA ASN A 147 6.89 -4.64 -4.85
C ASN A 147 6.81 -6.16 -4.92
N ARG A 148 6.34 -6.67 -6.05
CA ARG A 148 6.33 -8.11 -6.32
C ARG A 148 7.75 -8.69 -6.35
N TYR A 149 8.67 -8.01 -7.01
CA TYR A 149 10.07 -8.44 -7.07
C TYR A 149 10.73 -8.48 -5.70
N ILE A 150 10.51 -7.46 -4.87
CA ILE A 150 11.02 -7.41 -3.49
C ILE A 150 10.50 -8.61 -2.67
N ASN A 151 9.23 -8.97 -2.85
CA ASN A 151 8.63 -10.04 -2.04
C ASN A 151 8.83 -11.45 -2.58
N PHE A 152 8.97 -11.61 -3.90
CA PHE A 152 8.99 -12.93 -4.55
C PHE A 152 10.20 -13.15 -5.46
N GLY A 153 11.10 -12.18 -5.56
CA GLY A 153 12.24 -12.22 -6.48
C GLY A 153 11.82 -12.21 -7.95
N SER A 154 12.71 -12.69 -8.83
CA SER A 154 12.48 -12.71 -10.28
C SER A 154 11.40 -13.72 -10.75
N GLY A 155 10.79 -14.45 -9.83
CA GLY A 155 9.72 -15.41 -10.13
C GLY A 155 10.15 -16.68 -10.87
N THR A 156 11.43 -16.84 -11.16
CA THR A 156 11.98 -18.00 -11.91
C THR A 156 12.60 -19.07 -11.02
N VAL A 157 12.71 -18.82 -9.71
CA VAL A 157 13.34 -19.78 -8.78
C VAL A 157 12.28 -20.30 -7.81
N ALA A 158 11.94 -21.56 -7.96
CA ALA A 158 10.91 -22.26 -7.17
C ALA A 158 11.16 -22.32 -5.64
N ASN A 159 12.32 -21.86 -5.17
CA ASN A 159 12.76 -21.94 -3.77
C ASN A 159 13.11 -20.57 -3.15
N GLN A 160 12.69 -19.45 -3.75
CA GLN A 160 12.98 -18.14 -3.20
C GLN A 160 12.00 -17.83 -2.08
N LYS A 161 12.51 -17.61 -0.86
CA LYS A 161 11.71 -17.21 0.28
C LYS A 161 11.17 -15.81 0.07
N THR A 162 9.96 -15.57 0.52
CA THR A 162 9.38 -14.21 0.58
C THR A 162 10.08 -13.41 1.66
N LEU A 163 10.03 -12.07 1.57
CA LEU A 163 10.54 -11.19 2.62
C LEU A 163 9.92 -11.55 4.00
N TYR A 164 8.65 -11.89 4.01
CA TYR A 164 7.96 -12.32 5.23
C TYR A 164 8.56 -13.61 5.82
N GLU A 165 8.82 -14.62 4.98
CA GLU A 165 9.42 -15.89 5.41
C GLU A 165 10.87 -15.71 5.89
N GLU A 166 11.64 -14.83 5.25
CA GLU A 166 12.99 -14.50 5.69
C GLU A 166 13.01 -13.81 7.04
N LEU A 167 12.14 -12.82 7.25
CA LEU A 167 11.98 -12.15 8.53
C LEU A 167 11.48 -13.12 9.61
N SER A 168 10.52 -13.98 9.30
CA SER A 168 10.03 -15.00 10.22
C SER A 168 11.13 -15.96 10.65
N ALA A 169 11.97 -16.40 9.70
CA ALA A 169 13.10 -17.27 10.00
C ALA A 169 14.19 -16.56 10.84
N LEU A 170 14.47 -15.28 10.54
CA LEU A 170 15.39 -14.47 11.33
C LEU A 170 14.91 -14.35 12.78
N PHE A 171 13.66 -13.98 12.99
CA PHE A 171 13.06 -13.78 14.32
C PHE A 171 12.99 -15.06 15.16
N ALA A 172 12.89 -16.21 14.50
CA ALA A 172 12.94 -17.52 15.16
C ALA A 172 14.36 -18.03 15.45
N SER A 173 15.39 -17.36 14.94
CA SER A 173 16.78 -17.85 15.10
C SER A 173 17.31 -17.62 16.50
N PRO A 174 18.04 -18.59 17.10
CA PRO A 174 18.65 -18.43 18.42
C PRO A 174 19.64 -17.25 18.49
N ALA A 175 20.34 -16.97 17.42
CA ALA A 175 21.28 -15.83 17.34
C ALA A 175 20.55 -14.51 17.51
N TYR A 176 19.45 -14.32 16.81
CA TYR A 176 18.62 -13.13 16.92
C TYR A 176 17.98 -12.98 18.31
N LEU A 177 17.43 -14.08 18.86
CA LEU A 177 16.77 -14.06 20.18
C LEU A 177 17.74 -13.74 21.33
N SER A 178 19.03 -14.06 21.19
CA SER A 178 20.08 -13.76 22.18
C SER A 178 20.80 -12.43 21.95
N ALA A 179 20.53 -11.76 20.84
CA ALA A 179 21.18 -10.51 20.46
C ALA A 179 20.59 -9.31 21.19
N ASP A 180 21.39 -8.27 21.38
CA ASP A 180 20.95 -6.99 21.91
C ASP A 180 20.00 -6.28 20.92
N TYR A 181 19.15 -5.39 21.43
CA TYR A 181 18.18 -4.63 20.65
C TYR A 181 18.78 -3.94 19.42
N ALA A 182 19.97 -3.34 19.56
CA ALA A 182 20.65 -2.64 18.46
C ALA A 182 21.05 -3.62 17.34
N VAL A 183 21.57 -4.78 17.71
CA VAL A 183 21.95 -5.84 16.75
C VAL A 183 20.71 -6.40 16.06
N GLN A 184 19.64 -6.69 16.82
CA GLN A 184 18.36 -7.12 16.25
C GLN A 184 17.83 -6.12 15.23
N GLN A 185 17.90 -4.82 15.52
CA GLN A 185 17.47 -3.76 14.63
C GLN A 185 18.32 -3.69 13.35
N ASP A 186 19.65 -3.86 13.47
CA ASP A 186 20.56 -3.82 12.33
C ASP A 186 20.42 -5.06 11.44
N ASP A 187 20.22 -6.25 12.02
CA ASP A 187 19.93 -7.48 11.27
C ASP A 187 18.68 -7.33 10.41
N VAL A 188 17.59 -6.79 10.99
CA VAL A 188 16.36 -6.54 10.24
C VAL A 188 16.55 -5.49 9.16
N ARG A 189 17.30 -4.40 9.44
CA ARG A 189 17.60 -3.39 8.43
C ARG A 189 18.42 -3.95 7.27
N ALA A 190 19.41 -4.80 7.56
CA ALA A 190 20.23 -5.42 6.52
C ALA A 190 19.42 -6.32 5.59
N LEU A 191 18.37 -6.96 6.12
CA LEU A 191 17.50 -7.85 5.33
C LEU A 191 16.50 -7.06 4.46
N ILE A 192 16.08 -5.86 4.91
CA ILE A 192 15.08 -5.03 4.21
C ILE A 192 15.72 -4.09 3.16
N GLN A 193 17.03 -3.82 3.22
CA GLN A 193 17.75 -2.97 2.27
C GLN A 193 17.99 -3.66 0.93
#